data_e39bd8c8fcfac15c9f5e020632ca2faa
#
_entry.id   e39bd8c8fcfac15c9f5e020632ca2faa
#
_cell.length_a   1.000
_cell.length_b   1.000
_cell.length_c   1.000
_cell.angle_alpha   90.00
_cell.angle_beta   90.00
_cell.angle_gamma   90.00
#
_symmetry.space_group_name_H-M   'P 1'
#
loop_
_entity.id
_entity.type
_entity.pdbx_description
1 polymer ?
#
loop_
_entity_poly.entity_id
_entity_poly.type
_entity_poly.pdbx_seq_one_letter_code
_entity_poly.pdbx_strand_id
1 'polypeptide(L)'
;MWLFAYFANGMNVKDIAFLKYENIKEWVLTFSREKTKHSTKDNIQKIEVFITEDLERIIDQWGKKPRRPAAFIFDILQPKDLSDIQIYRNINQAVKTINKHMKRIAGVLKLDRVPTTNFARHSFSTVLKRAGVSIEMISEQLGHSSIKTTQIYLDSFESGQKREITKFLTSLKAKE
;
A
#
# COMPACT_ATOMS: atom_id res chain seq x y z
N MET A 1 7.96 4.54 -6.78
CA MET A 1 7.83 3.54 -5.68
C MET A 1 6.82 3.93 -4.60
N TRP A 2 6.87 5.14 -4.00
CA TRP A 2 5.87 5.52 -2.99
C TRP A 2 4.44 5.55 -3.55
N LEU A 3 4.24 6.19 -4.72
CA LEU A 3 2.95 6.19 -5.43
C LEU A 3 2.52 4.78 -5.83
N PHE A 4 3.45 3.92 -6.27
CA PHE A 4 3.13 2.52 -6.54
C PHE A 4 2.58 1.83 -5.29
N ALA A 5 3.24 1.99 -4.14
CA ALA A 5 2.76 1.44 -2.87
C ALA A 5 1.34 1.94 -2.53
N TYR A 6 1.07 3.22 -2.74
CA TYR A 6 -0.24 3.82 -2.48
C TYR A 6 -1.33 3.26 -3.40
N PHE A 7 -1.11 3.26 -4.72
CA PHE A 7 -2.09 2.77 -5.70
C PHE A 7 -2.24 1.24 -5.67
N ALA A 8 -1.20 0.52 -5.22
CA ALA A 8 -1.26 -0.94 -5.04
C ALA A 8 -1.77 -1.32 -3.63
N ASN A 9 -2.92 -0.78 -3.23
CA ASN A 9 -3.61 -1.10 -1.97
C ASN A 9 -2.73 -0.90 -0.73
N GLY A 10 -1.91 0.14 -0.73
CA GLY A 10 -0.99 0.39 0.38
C GLY A 10 0.06 -0.72 0.56
N MET A 11 0.54 -1.32 -0.52
CA MET A 11 1.48 -2.43 -0.50
C MET A 11 2.78 -2.08 0.21
N ASN A 12 3.33 -3.02 0.98
CA ASN A 12 4.59 -2.83 1.68
C ASN A 12 5.78 -2.94 0.70
N VAL A 13 6.86 -2.19 0.94
CA VAL A 13 8.08 -2.25 0.10
C VAL A 13 8.67 -3.66 0.04
N LYS A 14 8.55 -4.46 1.10
CA LYS A 14 8.96 -5.86 1.08
C LYS A 14 8.15 -6.65 0.05
N ASP A 15 6.83 -6.50 0.04
CA ASP A 15 5.97 -7.20 -0.92
C ASP A 15 6.25 -6.73 -2.35
N ILE A 16 6.44 -5.42 -2.57
CA ILE A 16 6.83 -4.84 -3.88
C ILE A 16 8.14 -5.44 -4.38
N ALA A 17 9.12 -5.68 -3.50
CA ALA A 17 10.42 -6.21 -3.88
C ALA A 17 10.34 -7.64 -4.47
N PHE A 18 9.34 -8.43 -4.05
CA PHE A 18 9.13 -9.78 -4.52
C PHE A 18 8.18 -9.89 -5.73
N LEU A 19 7.57 -8.78 -6.18
CA LEU A 19 6.68 -8.81 -7.31
C LEU A 19 7.41 -9.19 -8.60
N LYS A 20 6.83 -10.15 -9.32
CA LYS A 20 7.26 -10.58 -10.65
C LYS A 20 6.18 -10.26 -11.68
N TYR A 21 6.55 -10.23 -12.96
CA TYR A 21 5.58 -10.01 -14.02
C TYR A 21 4.53 -11.13 -14.12
N GLU A 22 4.85 -12.37 -13.73
CA GLU A 22 3.88 -13.48 -13.64
C GLU A 22 2.75 -13.25 -12.62
N ASN A 23 2.93 -12.29 -11.68
CA ASN A 23 1.89 -11.89 -10.75
C ASN A 23 0.80 -11.02 -11.40
N ILE A 24 1.04 -10.54 -12.62
CA ILE A 24 0.08 -9.71 -13.37
C ILE A 24 -0.60 -10.59 -14.42
N LYS A 25 -1.93 -10.71 -14.29
CA LYS A 25 -2.77 -11.40 -15.27
C LYS A 25 -4.05 -10.59 -15.48
N GLU A 26 -4.44 -10.38 -16.74
CA GLU A 26 -5.73 -9.72 -17.06
C GLU A 26 -6.01 -8.43 -16.28
N TRP A 27 -4.99 -7.56 -16.19
CA TRP A 27 -5.05 -6.28 -15.46
C TRP A 27 -5.23 -6.42 -13.93
N VAL A 28 -5.02 -7.62 -13.38
CA VAL A 28 -5.01 -7.89 -11.94
C VAL A 28 -3.61 -8.33 -11.51
N LEU A 29 -3.07 -7.64 -10.51
CA LEU A 29 -1.85 -8.01 -9.84
C LEU A 29 -2.22 -8.79 -8.57
N THR A 30 -1.84 -10.07 -8.52
CA THR A 30 -2.13 -10.97 -7.39
C THR A 30 -0.85 -11.29 -6.64
N PHE A 31 -0.86 -11.11 -5.33
CA PHE A 31 0.27 -11.44 -4.47
C PHE A 31 -0.18 -11.92 -3.10
N SER A 32 0.76 -12.53 -2.35
CA SER A 32 0.59 -12.85 -0.94
C SER A 32 1.61 -12.09 -0.11
N ARG A 33 1.25 -11.71 1.11
CA ARG A 33 2.15 -10.92 1.96
C ARG A 33 3.34 -11.75 2.43
N GLU A 34 4.54 -11.28 2.12
CA GLU A 34 5.79 -11.93 2.55
C GLU A 34 5.95 -11.99 4.08
N LYS A 35 5.31 -11.09 4.82
CA LYS A 35 5.37 -11.11 6.30
C LYS A 35 4.61 -12.30 6.90
N THR A 36 3.51 -12.73 6.30
CA THR A 36 2.61 -13.76 6.84
C THR A 36 2.74 -15.12 6.14
N LYS A 37 3.48 -15.18 5.03
CA LYS A 37 3.67 -16.38 4.21
C LYS A 37 4.25 -17.58 4.98
N HIS A 38 5.06 -17.32 6.02
CA HIS A 38 5.68 -18.36 6.83
C HIS A 38 4.89 -18.69 8.10
N SER A 39 3.98 -17.82 8.55
CA SER A 39 3.22 -18.01 9.79
C SER A 39 1.85 -18.66 9.59
N THR A 40 1.34 -18.68 8.35
CA THR A 40 0.02 -19.23 8.01
C THR A 40 0.15 -20.20 6.83
N LYS A 41 0.76 -21.38 7.07
CA LYS A 41 1.00 -22.38 6.01
C LYS A 41 -0.29 -22.87 5.34
N ASP A 42 -1.41 -22.89 6.07
CA ASP A 42 -2.65 -23.51 5.60
C ASP A 42 -3.69 -22.50 5.03
N ASN A 43 -3.46 -21.20 5.16
CA ASN A 43 -4.42 -20.18 4.67
C ASN A 43 -3.70 -18.92 4.18
N ILE A 44 -2.97 -19.04 3.07
CA ILE A 44 -2.28 -17.90 2.46
C ILE A 44 -3.31 -17.03 1.75
N GLN A 45 -3.67 -15.92 2.36
CA GLN A 45 -4.55 -14.93 1.75
C GLN A 45 -3.88 -14.31 0.52
N LYS A 46 -4.53 -14.44 -0.64
CA LYS A 46 -4.16 -13.73 -1.87
C LYS A 46 -4.83 -12.35 -1.84
N ILE A 47 -4.05 -11.34 -2.20
CA ILE A 47 -4.52 -9.97 -2.34
C ILE A 47 -4.51 -9.64 -3.82
N GLU A 48 -5.63 -9.08 -4.29
CA GLU A 48 -5.80 -8.66 -5.67
C GLU A 48 -5.77 -7.13 -5.76
N VAL A 49 -5.00 -6.62 -6.70
CA VAL A 49 -4.89 -5.20 -7.01
C VAL A 49 -5.24 -5.00 -8.47
N PHE A 50 -6.31 -4.28 -8.76
CA PHE A 50 -6.65 -3.90 -10.12
C PHE A 50 -5.66 -2.86 -10.63
N ILE A 51 -5.06 -3.13 -11.79
CA ILE A 51 -4.08 -2.23 -12.39
C ILE A 51 -4.82 -1.07 -13.03
N THR A 52 -4.71 0.09 -12.40
CA THR A 52 -5.17 1.36 -12.95
C THR A 52 -4.15 1.93 -13.95
N GLU A 53 -4.56 2.92 -14.75
CA GLU A 53 -3.65 3.63 -15.67
C GLU A 53 -2.42 4.21 -14.97
N ASP A 54 -2.57 4.69 -13.72
CA ASP A 54 -1.46 5.21 -12.94
C ASP A 54 -0.46 4.12 -12.53
N LEU A 55 -0.96 2.94 -12.13
CA LEU A 55 -0.11 1.79 -11.84
C LEU A 55 0.60 1.29 -13.07
N GLU A 56 -0.11 1.18 -14.19
CA GLU A 56 0.48 0.77 -15.47
C GLU A 56 1.59 1.73 -15.90
N ARG A 57 1.35 3.04 -15.86
CA ARG A 57 2.34 4.06 -16.18
C ARG A 57 3.59 3.93 -15.32
N ILE A 58 3.44 3.65 -14.02
CA ILE A 58 4.58 3.43 -13.13
C ILE A 58 5.35 2.17 -13.52
N ILE A 59 4.65 1.08 -13.83
CA ILE A 59 5.28 -0.18 -14.27
C ILE A 59 5.98 0.00 -15.62
N ASP A 60 5.39 0.75 -16.54
CA ASP A 60 5.98 1.04 -17.84
C ASP A 60 7.25 1.86 -17.74
N GLN A 61 7.24 2.87 -16.90
CA GLN A 61 8.34 3.80 -16.75
C GLN A 61 9.49 3.23 -15.92
N TRP A 62 9.18 2.48 -14.87
CA TRP A 62 10.16 2.07 -13.87
C TRP A 62 10.35 0.55 -13.74
N GLY A 63 9.49 -0.22 -14.38
CA GLY A 63 9.59 -1.68 -14.40
C GLY A 63 10.74 -2.15 -15.28
N LYS A 64 11.32 -3.27 -14.89
CA LYS A 64 12.43 -3.91 -15.62
C LYS A 64 11.99 -4.39 -17.01
N LYS A 65 12.81 -4.14 -18.01
CA LYS A 65 12.61 -4.62 -19.36
C LYS A 65 13.72 -5.58 -19.78
N PRO A 66 13.45 -6.64 -20.57
CA PRO A 66 12.11 -7.05 -21.05
C PRO A 66 11.25 -7.65 -19.94
N ARG A 67 9.93 -7.55 -20.08
CA ARG A 67 8.94 -8.08 -19.13
C ARG A 67 8.82 -9.59 -19.20
N ARG A 68 9.81 -10.31 -18.67
CA ARG A 68 9.78 -11.78 -18.60
C ARG A 68 8.95 -12.22 -17.39
N PRO A 69 8.08 -13.25 -17.48
CA PRO A 69 7.21 -13.66 -16.37
C PRO A 69 7.94 -13.85 -15.05
N ALA A 70 9.07 -14.58 -15.05
CA ALA A 70 9.85 -14.85 -13.85
C ALA A 70 10.75 -13.68 -13.38
N ALA A 71 10.79 -12.55 -14.11
CA ALA A 71 11.58 -11.40 -13.71
C ALA A 71 10.85 -10.55 -12.67
N PHE A 72 11.58 -10.02 -11.70
CA PHE A 72 11.05 -9.01 -10.77
C PHE A 72 10.63 -7.77 -11.56
N ILE A 73 9.50 -7.16 -11.16
CA ILE A 73 9.01 -5.92 -11.76
C ILE A 73 9.99 -4.78 -11.48
N PHE A 74 10.54 -4.71 -10.26
CA PHE A 74 11.49 -3.68 -9.86
C PHE A 74 12.82 -4.27 -9.41
N ASP A 75 13.92 -3.54 -9.68
CA ASP A 75 15.30 -3.97 -9.38
C ASP A 75 15.69 -3.76 -7.89
N ILE A 76 14.87 -4.27 -6.96
CA ILE A 76 15.20 -4.23 -5.52
C ILE A 76 16.01 -5.47 -5.13
N LEU A 77 15.63 -6.64 -5.68
CA LEU A 77 16.24 -7.93 -5.39
C LEU A 77 17.02 -8.43 -6.62
N GLN A 78 18.23 -7.98 -6.79
CA GLN A 78 19.19 -8.43 -7.81
C GLN A 78 20.56 -8.61 -7.14
N PRO A 79 21.33 -9.64 -7.47
CA PRO A 79 21.07 -10.79 -8.33
C PRO A 79 20.09 -11.82 -7.76
N LYS A 80 19.76 -12.90 -8.50
CA LYS A 80 18.70 -13.85 -8.15
C LYS A 80 18.97 -14.69 -6.88
N ASP A 81 20.21 -15.01 -6.61
CA ASP A 81 20.62 -15.94 -5.52
C ASP A 81 21.09 -15.16 -4.29
N LEU A 82 20.19 -14.34 -3.75
CA LEU A 82 20.48 -13.57 -2.54
C LEU A 82 20.20 -14.40 -1.28
N SER A 83 21.11 -14.35 -0.31
CA SER A 83 20.84 -14.84 1.04
C SER A 83 19.78 -13.97 1.74
N ASP A 84 19.13 -14.49 2.78
CA ASP A 84 18.11 -13.76 3.55
C ASP A 84 18.65 -12.43 4.10
N ILE A 85 19.92 -12.39 4.50
CA ILE A 85 20.60 -11.19 5.00
C ILE A 85 20.72 -10.14 3.87
N GLN A 86 21.05 -10.57 2.65
CA GLN A 86 21.17 -9.68 1.49
C GLN A 86 19.79 -9.16 1.07
N ILE A 87 18.78 -10.01 1.05
CA ILE A 87 17.38 -9.62 0.82
C ILE A 87 16.95 -8.55 1.82
N TYR A 88 17.17 -8.79 3.11
CA TYR A 88 16.85 -7.83 4.16
C TYR A 88 17.58 -6.48 3.97
N ARG A 89 18.88 -6.52 3.66
CA ARG A 89 19.68 -5.30 3.41
C ARG A 89 19.19 -4.53 2.19
N ASN A 90 18.87 -5.20 1.09
CA ASN A 90 18.39 -4.58 -0.15
C ASN A 90 17.02 -3.91 0.07
N ILE A 91 16.09 -4.58 0.75
CA ILE A 91 14.79 -4.00 1.08
C ILE A 91 14.94 -2.77 1.97
N ASN A 92 15.77 -2.85 3.02
CA ASN A 92 16.01 -1.71 3.90
C ASN A 92 16.69 -0.53 3.17
N GLN A 93 17.59 -0.82 2.24
CA GLN A 93 18.19 0.21 1.41
C GLN A 93 17.17 0.88 0.49
N ALA A 94 16.26 0.10 -0.11
CA ALA A 94 15.16 0.64 -0.91
C ALA A 94 14.26 1.56 -0.06
N VAL A 95 13.86 1.12 1.14
CA VAL A 95 13.08 1.93 2.08
C VAL A 95 13.79 3.24 2.42
N LYS A 96 15.08 3.19 2.76
CA LYS A 96 15.89 4.39 3.05
C LYS A 96 15.92 5.34 1.85
N THR A 97 16.12 4.81 0.64
CA THR A 97 16.18 5.60 -0.59
C THR A 97 14.84 6.27 -0.87
N ILE A 98 13.73 5.54 -0.78
CA ILE A 98 12.38 6.09 -0.97
C ILE A 98 12.12 7.21 0.05
N ASN A 99 12.39 6.96 1.33
CA ASN A 99 12.15 7.94 2.39
C ASN A 99 13.05 9.19 2.22
N LYS A 100 14.30 9.04 1.75
CA LYS A 100 15.18 10.17 1.42
C LYS A 100 14.57 11.05 0.32
N HIS A 101 14.06 10.45 -0.75
CA HIS A 101 13.40 11.19 -1.83
C HIS A 101 12.10 11.84 -1.37
N MET A 102 11.29 11.14 -0.57
CA MET A 102 10.05 11.69 -0.01
C MET A 102 10.33 12.89 0.92
N LYS A 103 11.43 12.86 1.69
CA LYS A 103 11.86 14.01 2.48
C LYS A 103 12.17 15.24 1.60
N ARG A 104 12.83 15.04 0.46
CA ARG A 104 13.11 16.14 -0.50
C ARG A 104 11.82 16.70 -1.08
N ILE A 105 10.90 15.83 -1.52
CA ILE A 105 9.59 16.22 -2.07
C ILE A 105 8.80 17.00 -1.01
N ALA A 106 8.75 16.49 0.23
CA ALA A 106 8.07 17.17 1.33
C ALA A 106 8.62 18.58 1.59
N GLY A 107 9.95 18.73 1.50
CA GLY A 107 10.58 20.05 1.62
C GLY A 107 10.20 21.02 0.50
N VAL A 108 10.20 20.55 -0.75
CA VAL A 108 9.77 21.37 -1.91
C VAL A 108 8.31 21.78 -1.82
N LEU A 109 7.43 20.83 -1.41
CA LEU A 109 6.00 21.07 -1.29
C LEU A 109 5.60 21.71 0.06
N LYS A 110 6.57 21.98 0.94
CA LYS A 110 6.36 22.58 2.29
C LYS A 110 5.31 21.79 3.09
N LEU A 111 5.38 20.45 3.05
CA LEU A 111 4.50 19.59 3.83
C LEU A 111 4.89 19.60 5.30
N ASP A 112 3.91 19.66 6.20
CA ASP A 112 4.13 19.64 7.67
C ASP A 112 4.76 18.33 8.16
N ARG A 113 4.54 17.22 7.41
CA ARG A 113 5.06 15.90 7.74
C ARG A 113 5.70 15.23 6.54
N VAL A 114 6.79 14.51 6.76
CA VAL A 114 7.46 13.72 5.72
C VAL A 114 6.68 12.41 5.51
N PRO A 115 6.11 12.17 4.31
CA PRO A 115 5.38 10.94 4.02
C PRO A 115 6.38 9.78 3.79
N THR A 116 6.62 8.97 4.83
CA THR A 116 7.44 7.76 4.74
C THR A 116 6.73 6.66 3.93
N THR A 117 7.42 5.54 3.66
CA THR A 117 6.82 4.39 2.96
C THR A 117 5.56 3.86 3.67
N ASN A 118 5.50 3.87 5.01
CA ASN A 118 4.31 3.49 5.75
C ASN A 118 3.14 4.47 5.55
N PHE A 119 3.43 5.75 5.30
CA PHE A 119 2.40 6.72 5.00
C PHE A 119 1.61 6.41 3.72
N ALA A 120 2.21 5.74 2.73
CA ALA A 120 1.47 5.29 1.55
C ALA A 120 0.30 4.38 1.96
N ARG A 121 0.56 3.44 2.87
CA ARG A 121 -0.44 2.52 3.40
C ARG A 121 -1.48 3.22 4.30
N HIS A 122 -1.03 4.14 5.16
CA HIS A 122 -1.94 4.95 5.97
C HIS A 122 -2.83 5.84 5.08
N SER A 123 -2.25 6.48 4.06
CA SER A 123 -2.99 7.34 3.14
C SER A 123 -4.06 6.55 2.37
N PHE A 124 -3.71 5.38 1.84
CA PHE A 124 -4.65 4.49 1.17
C PHE A 124 -5.85 4.17 2.08
N SER A 125 -5.60 3.64 3.27
CA SER A 125 -6.67 3.26 4.20
C SER A 125 -7.50 4.46 4.67
N THR A 126 -6.87 5.62 4.90
CA THR A 126 -7.57 6.84 5.32
C THR A 126 -8.47 7.38 4.20
N VAL A 127 -7.99 7.38 2.96
CA VAL A 127 -8.78 7.84 1.80
C VAL A 127 -10.01 6.95 1.60
N LEU A 128 -9.86 5.63 1.66
CA LEU A 128 -10.98 4.69 1.56
C LEU A 128 -11.99 4.86 2.70
N LYS A 129 -11.50 5.02 3.94
CA LYS A 129 -12.37 5.30 5.09
C LYS A 129 -13.17 6.58 4.90
N ARG A 130 -12.53 7.66 4.41
CA ARG A 130 -13.22 8.93 4.12
C ARG A 130 -14.22 8.81 2.99
N ALA A 131 -14.00 7.92 2.03
CA ALA A 131 -14.93 7.57 0.98
C ALA A 131 -16.10 6.66 1.43
N GLY A 132 -16.16 6.29 2.72
CA GLY A 132 -17.24 5.48 3.27
C GLY A 132 -17.06 3.97 3.06
N VAL A 133 -15.88 3.51 2.62
CA VAL A 133 -15.61 2.07 2.45
C VAL A 133 -15.55 1.40 3.82
N SER A 134 -16.16 0.21 3.94
CA SER A 134 -16.21 -0.53 5.21
C SER A 134 -14.82 -0.95 5.70
N ILE A 135 -14.65 -1.08 7.02
CA ILE A 135 -13.38 -1.48 7.63
C ILE A 135 -12.97 -2.89 7.20
N GLU A 136 -13.95 -3.77 7.02
CA GLU A 136 -13.76 -5.14 6.56
C GLU A 136 -13.14 -5.15 5.16
N MET A 137 -13.69 -4.39 4.23
CA MET A 137 -13.17 -4.27 2.87
C MET A 137 -11.78 -3.62 2.85
N ILE A 138 -11.55 -2.58 3.64
CA ILE A 138 -10.20 -1.98 3.79
C ILE A 138 -9.22 -3.02 4.36
N SER A 139 -9.63 -3.82 5.34
CA SER A 139 -8.82 -4.87 5.95
C SER A 139 -8.42 -5.95 4.94
N GLU A 140 -9.36 -6.38 4.11
CA GLU A 140 -9.13 -7.33 3.03
C GLU A 140 -8.15 -6.79 2.00
N GLN A 141 -8.36 -5.58 1.51
CA GLN A 141 -7.48 -4.90 0.55
C GLN A 141 -6.04 -4.73 1.08
N LEU A 142 -5.92 -4.47 2.39
CA LEU A 142 -4.62 -4.39 3.06
C LEU A 142 -4.01 -5.77 3.34
N GLY A 143 -4.75 -6.86 3.20
CA GLY A 143 -4.33 -8.21 3.56
C GLY A 143 -4.05 -8.37 5.04
N HIS A 144 -4.86 -7.76 5.91
CA HIS A 144 -4.74 -7.96 7.35
C HIS A 144 -5.49 -9.21 7.77
N SER A 145 -4.85 -10.05 8.56
CA SER A 145 -5.47 -11.25 9.15
C SER A 145 -6.49 -10.92 10.26
N SER A 146 -6.52 -9.68 10.75
CA SER A 146 -7.42 -9.21 11.80
C SER A 146 -7.88 -7.79 11.53
N ILE A 147 -9.19 -7.57 11.61
CA ILE A 147 -9.82 -6.25 11.52
C ILE A 147 -9.28 -5.29 12.58
N LYS A 148 -8.92 -5.79 13.78
CA LYS A 148 -8.28 -4.98 14.84
C LYS A 148 -7.03 -4.27 14.35
N THR A 149 -6.23 -4.94 13.51
CA THR A 149 -5.04 -4.32 12.91
C THR A 149 -5.42 -3.12 12.03
N THR A 150 -6.49 -3.23 11.27
CA THR A 150 -7.00 -2.12 10.44
C THR A 150 -7.54 -0.99 11.29
N GLN A 151 -8.25 -1.29 12.36
CA GLN A 151 -8.80 -0.28 13.29
C GLN A 151 -7.70 0.60 13.92
N ILE A 152 -6.55 0.03 14.26
CA ILE A 152 -5.38 0.79 14.77
C ILE A 152 -4.86 1.78 13.72
N TYR A 153 -4.91 1.40 12.43
CA TYR A 153 -4.50 2.27 11.33
C TYR A 153 -5.51 3.39 11.04
N LEU A 154 -6.77 3.13 11.32
CA LEU A 154 -7.86 4.06 11.09
C LEU A 154 -8.15 4.82 12.39
N ASP A 155 -7.27 5.75 12.74
CA ASP A 155 -7.46 6.63 13.89
C ASP A 155 -8.89 7.17 13.98
N SER A 156 -9.30 7.53 15.20
CA SER A 156 -10.62 8.11 15.46
C SER A 156 -10.97 9.18 14.41
N PHE A 157 -12.22 9.25 14.02
CA PHE A 157 -12.72 10.29 13.10
C PHE A 157 -12.18 11.66 13.50
N GLU A 158 -11.64 12.40 12.54
CA GLU A 158 -11.17 13.76 12.76
C GLU A 158 -12.30 14.59 13.37
N SER A 159 -11.94 15.53 14.24
CA SER A 159 -12.93 16.38 14.96
C SER A 159 -13.92 17.09 14.02
N GLY A 160 -13.50 17.38 12.78
CA GLY A 160 -14.36 17.91 11.72
C GLY A 160 -15.49 16.97 11.29
N GLN A 161 -15.19 15.68 11.10
CA GLN A 161 -16.20 14.69 10.74
C GLN A 161 -17.19 14.45 11.88
N LYS A 162 -16.71 14.44 13.13
CA LYS A 162 -17.61 14.37 14.29
C LYS A 162 -18.58 15.57 14.33
N ARG A 163 -18.09 16.75 13.99
CA ARG A 163 -18.90 17.97 13.91
C ARG A 163 -19.94 17.92 12.78
N GLU A 164 -19.60 17.32 11.62
CA GLU A 164 -20.56 17.14 10.52
C GLU A 164 -21.66 16.14 10.85
N ILE A 165 -21.31 15.01 11.47
CA ILE A 165 -22.27 14.02 11.96
C ILE A 165 -23.23 14.68 12.97
N THR A 166 -22.73 15.53 13.88
CA THR A 166 -23.57 16.26 14.82
C THR A 166 -24.53 17.22 14.12
N LYS A 167 -24.12 17.88 13.02
CA LYS A 167 -25.02 18.71 12.20
C LYS A 167 -26.14 17.88 11.56
N PHE A 168 -25.84 16.64 11.12
CA PHE A 168 -26.85 15.74 10.58
C PHE A 168 -27.96 15.42 11.59
N LEU A 169 -27.58 15.19 12.87
CA LEU A 169 -28.55 14.94 13.96
C LEU A 169 -29.46 16.14 14.22
N THR A 170 -28.94 17.34 14.05
CA THR A 170 -29.72 18.59 14.25
C THR A 170 -30.59 18.92 13.04
N SER A 171 -30.23 18.52 11.82
CA SER A 171 -31.03 18.75 10.62
C SER A 171 -32.29 17.88 10.53
N LEU A 172 -32.34 16.78 11.27
CA LEU A 172 -33.53 15.91 11.36
C LEU A 172 -34.64 16.53 12.22
N LYS A 173 -34.33 17.51 13.08
CA LYS A 173 -35.31 18.24 13.90
C LYS A 173 -35.98 19.42 13.21
N ALA A 174 -35.57 19.78 12.01
CA ALA A 174 -36.08 20.95 11.26
C ALA A 174 -37.14 20.57 10.18
N LYS A 175 -37.76 19.38 10.26
CA LYS A 175 -38.82 18.91 9.36
C LYS A 175 -40.09 18.54 10.12
N GLU A 176 -40.50 19.32 11.09
CA GLU A 176 -41.86 19.35 11.65
C GLU A 176 -42.51 20.70 11.32
#